data_88f05e9ab1e635eef6c141a4b9e96a08
#
_entry.id   88f05e9ab1e635eef6c141a4b9e96a08
#
_cell.length_a   1.000
_cell.length_b   1.000
_cell.length_c   1.000
_cell.angle_alpha   90.00
_cell.angle_beta   90.00
_cell.angle_gamma   90.00
#
_symmetry.space_group_name_H-M   'P 1'
#
loop_
_entity.id
_entity.type
_entity.pdbx_description
1 polymer ?
#
loop_
_entity_poly.entity_id
_entity_poly.type
_entity_poly.pdbx_seq_one_letter_code
_entity_poly.pdbx_strand_id
1 'polypeptide(L)'
;MNKTQLVDAIAQEAKITKTDARKSLDAFINVTGKLLKKGEKITLVGFGSFSVAKKPGRTGRNPRTGAAIKIAAKNVVKFKAGSDLNALVK
;
A
#
# COMPACT_ATOMS: atom_id res chain seq x y z
N MET A 1 4.97 -11.72 10.54
CA MET A 1 4.02 -12.51 9.74
C MET A 1 4.30 -12.25 8.26
N ASN A 2 4.33 -13.31 7.47
CA ASN A 2 4.52 -13.19 6.03
C ASN A 2 3.19 -13.41 5.29
N LYS A 3 3.24 -13.31 3.95
CA LYS A 3 2.03 -13.47 3.12
C LYS A 3 1.36 -14.83 3.32
N THR A 4 2.13 -15.90 3.40
CA THR A 4 1.60 -17.25 3.58
C THR A 4 0.86 -17.40 4.90
N GLN A 5 1.44 -16.88 5.97
CA GLN A 5 0.80 -16.91 7.29
C GLN A 5 -0.47 -16.04 7.30
N LEU A 6 -0.43 -14.92 6.62
CA LEU A 6 -1.61 -14.06 6.51
C LEU A 6 -2.74 -14.75 5.75
N VAL A 7 -2.42 -15.45 4.65
CA VAL A 7 -3.41 -16.23 3.89
C VAL A 7 -4.07 -17.28 4.78
N ASP A 8 -3.28 -17.98 5.59
CA ASP A 8 -3.81 -18.99 6.51
C ASP A 8 -4.77 -18.36 7.52
N ALA A 9 -4.40 -17.22 8.08
CA ALA A 9 -5.24 -16.50 9.04
C ALA A 9 -6.55 -16.02 8.40
N ILE A 10 -6.48 -15.51 7.17
CA ILE A 10 -7.67 -15.08 6.43
C ILE A 10 -8.60 -16.26 6.16
N ALA A 11 -8.03 -17.40 5.76
CA ALA A 11 -8.83 -18.61 5.49
C ALA A 11 -9.60 -19.04 6.72
N GLN A 12 -8.97 -19.02 7.89
CA GLN A 12 -9.61 -19.39 9.15
C GLN A 12 -10.70 -18.39 9.54
N GLU A 13 -10.41 -17.11 9.43
CA GLU A 13 -11.36 -16.05 9.82
C GLU A 13 -12.60 -16.04 8.93
N ALA A 14 -12.40 -16.18 7.61
CA ALA A 14 -13.48 -16.14 6.64
C ALA A 14 -14.15 -17.50 6.44
N LYS A 15 -13.59 -18.56 7.03
CA LYS A 15 -14.08 -19.94 6.86
C LYS A 15 -14.10 -20.38 5.40
N ILE A 16 -13.02 -20.07 4.70
CA ILE A 16 -12.82 -20.44 3.29
C ILE A 16 -11.54 -21.26 3.17
N THR A 17 -11.32 -21.84 2.00
CA THR A 17 -10.08 -22.57 1.76
C THR A 17 -8.89 -21.64 1.65
N LYS A 18 -7.69 -22.18 1.89
CA LYS A 18 -6.45 -21.40 1.73
C LYS A 18 -6.27 -20.94 0.29
N THR A 19 -6.69 -21.74 -0.68
CA THR A 19 -6.64 -21.37 -2.09
C THR A 19 -7.51 -20.15 -2.37
N ASP A 20 -8.74 -20.14 -1.85
CA ASP A 20 -9.65 -19.00 -2.03
C ASP A 20 -9.13 -17.75 -1.31
N ALA A 21 -8.58 -17.92 -0.11
CA ALA A 21 -7.98 -16.81 0.63
C ALA A 21 -6.81 -16.20 -0.13
N ARG A 22 -5.94 -17.02 -0.72
CA ARG A 22 -4.82 -16.56 -1.52
C ARG A 22 -5.29 -15.79 -2.74
N LYS A 23 -6.27 -16.34 -3.47
CA LYS A 23 -6.82 -15.68 -4.65
C LYS A 23 -7.42 -14.33 -4.29
N SER A 24 -8.15 -14.26 -3.19
CA SER A 24 -8.76 -13.02 -2.72
C SER A 24 -7.71 -11.98 -2.37
N LEU A 25 -6.68 -12.38 -1.66
CA LEU A 25 -5.60 -11.46 -1.28
C LEU A 25 -4.82 -10.98 -2.50
N ASP A 26 -4.47 -11.89 -3.42
CA ASP A 26 -3.78 -11.53 -4.65
C ASP A 26 -4.60 -10.57 -5.51
N ALA A 27 -5.91 -10.83 -5.62
CA ALA A 27 -6.82 -9.95 -6.35
C ALA A 27 -6.88 -8.56 -5.70
N PHE A 28 -6.96 -8.50 -4.38
CA PHE A 28 -6.96 -7.25 -3.64
C PHE A 28 -5.68 -6.45 -3.92
N ILE A 29 -4.53 -7.10 -3.86
CA ILE A 29 -3.25 -6.45 -4.12
C ILE A 29 -3.18 -5.92 -5.54
N ASN A 30 -3.60 -6.73 -6.52
CA ASN A 30 -3.56 -6.34 -7.93
C ASN A 30 -4.51 -5.19 -8.23
N VAL A 31 -5.73 -5.26 -7.74
CA VAL A 31 -6.74 -4.21 -7.94
C VAL A 31 -6.29 -2.91 -7.27
N THR A 32 -5.78 -3.01 -6.06
CA THR A 32 -5.26 -1.85 -5.33
C THR A 32 -4.14 -1.16 -6.12
N GLY A 33 -3.20 -1.94 -6.65
CA GLY A 33 -2.12 -1.39 -7.46
C GLY A 33 -2.61 -0.69 -8.72
N LYS A 34 -3.57 -1.28 -9.41
CA LYS A 34 -4.13 -0.70 -10.63
C LYS A 34 -4.87 0.61 -10.36
N LEU A 35 -5.67 0.66 -9.29
CA LEU A 35 -6.42 1.86 -8.94
C LEU A 35 -5.50 2.99 -8.50
N LEU A 36 -4.49 2.67 -7.70
CA LEU A 36 -3.52 3.66 -7.25
C LEU A 36 -2.67 4.19 -8.41
N LYS A 37 -2.37 3.34 -9.40
CA LYS A 37 -1.67 3.76 -10.60
C LYS A 37 -2.46 4.82 -11.38
N LYS A 38 -3.79 4.72 -11.35
CA LYS A 38 -4.68 5.71 -11.98
C LYS A 38 -4.85 6.97 -11.12
N GLY A 39 -4.28 6.99 -9.93
CA GLY A 39 -4.42 8.13 -9.01
C GLY A 39 -5.68 8.10 -8.16
N GLU A 40 -6.40 6.99 -8.15
CA GLU A 40 -7.61 6.86 -7.34
C GLU A 40 -7.28 6.54 -5.89
N LYS A 41 -8.12 7.03 -4.99
CA LYS A 41 -8.01 6.75 -3.55
C LYS A 41 -8.93 5.60 -3.19
N ILE A 42 -8.43 4.69 -2.36
CA ILE A 42 -9.23 3.57 -1.86
C ILE A 42 -9.49 3.79 -0.38
N THR A 43 -10.77 3.90 -0.01
CA THR A 43 -11.16 4.08 1.38
C THR A 43 -11.89 2.84 1.88
N LEU A 44 -11.38 2.24 2.94
CA LEU A 44 -12.00 1.09 3.60
C LEU A 44 -12.50 1.53 4.96
N VAL A 45 -13.82 1.64 5.07
CA VAL A 45 -14.46 2.09 6.31
C VAL A 45 -14.08 1.12 7.44
N GLY A 46 -13.63 1.68 8.56
CA GLY A 46 -13.21 0.89 9.72
C GLY A 46 -11.79 0.37 9.66
N PHE A 47 -11.09 0.55 8.54
CA PHE A 47 -9.72 0.06 8.37
C PHE A 47 -8.74 1.19 8.08
N GLY A 48 -8.91 1.89 6.98
CA GLY A 48 -8.02 2.97 6.59
C GLY A 48 -8.17 3.32 5.12
N SER A 49 -7.24 4.08 4.61
CA SER A 49 -7.28 4.49 3.21
C SER A 49 -5.91 4.43 2.57
N PHE A 50 -5.90 4.03 1.30
CA PHE A 50 -4.72 4.05 0.44
C PHE A 50 -4.84 5.23 -0.51
N SER A 51 -3.75 5.95 -0.69
CA SER A 51 -3.72 7.07 -1.62
C SER A 51 -2.35 7.18 -2.26
N VAL A 52 -2.27 7.98 -3.32
CA VAL A 52 -1.01 8.24 -3.99
C VAL A 52 -0.64 9.70 -3.75
N ALA A 53 0.57 9.91 -3.26
CA ALA A 53 1.14 11.23 -3.14
C ALA A 53 2.15 11.43 -4.26
N LYS A 54 2.05 12.54 -4.97
CA LYS A 54 3.04 12.93 -5.97
C LYS A 54 4.15 13.68 -5.29
N LYS A 55 5.37 13.19 -5.43
CA LYS A 55 6.56 13.95 -5.04
C LYS A 55 7.10 14.66 -6.26
N PRO A 56 7.14 16.01 -6.27
CA PRO A 56 7.66 16.74 -7.42
C PRO A 56 9.13 16.44 -7.62
N GLY A 57 9.57 16.55 -8.88
CA GLY A 57 10.98 16.49 -9.19
C GLY A 57 11.73 17.64 -8.54
N ARG A 58 12.96 17.40 -8.18
CA ARG A 58 13.84 18.42 -7.58
C ARG A 58 15.26 18.23 -8.03
N THR A 59 16.06 19.28 -7.87
CA THR A 59 17.49 19.24 -8.13
C THR A 59 18.21 19.06 -6.82
N GLY A 60 18.99 17.96 -6.72
CA GLY A 60 19.86 17.74 -5.58
C GLY A 60 21.32 17.93 -5.98
N ARG A 61 22.22 17.76 -5.04
CA ARG A 61 23.67 17.82 -5.29
C ARG A 61 24.32 16.51 -4.88
N ASN A 62 25.25 16.05 -5.73
CA ASN A 62 26.08 14.92 -5.37
C ASN A 62 27.10 15.39 -4.31
N PRO A 63 27.13 14.79 -3.11
CA PRO A 63 28.06 15.22 -2.06
C PRO A 63 29.52 14.98 -2.38
N ARG A 64 29.84 14.10 -3.34
CA ARG A 64 31.22 13.82 -3.74
C ARG A 64 31.77 14.82 -4.75
N THR A 65 30.95 15.15 -5.75
CA THR A 65 31.42 15.97 -6.88
C THR A 65 30.83 17.37 -6.87
N GLY A 66 29.82 17.62 -6.07
CA GLY A 66 29.08 18.87 -6.09
C GLY A 66 28.22 19.07 -7.33
N ALA A 67 28.18 18.07 -8.22
CA ALA A 67 27.37 18.16 -9.43
C ALA A 67 25.88 18.14 -9.11
N ALA A 68 25.10 18.91 -9.87
CA ALA A 68 23.65 18.91 -9.73
C ALA A 68 23.06 17.60 -10.26
N ILE A 69 22.20 16.99 -9.47
CA ILE A 69 21.48 15.77 -9.86
C ILE A 69 20.00 16.11 -9.95
N LYS A 70 19.41 15.80 -11.11
CA LYS A 70 17.98 16.00 -11.32
C LYS A 70 17.23 14.77 -10.81
N ILE A 71 16.40 14.96 -9.78
CA ILE A 71 15.58 13.91 -9.22
C ILE A 71 14.20 13.98 -9.87
N ALA A 72 13.82 12.90 -10.58
CA ALA A 72 12.54 12.86 -11.27
C ALA A 72 11.37 12.83 -10.28
N ALA A 73 10.23 13.39 -10.69
CA ALA A 73 8.99 13.26 -9.95
C ALA A 73 8.57 11.80 -9.88
N LYS A 74 8.00 11.39 -8.74
CA LYS A 74 7.49 10.03 -8.58
C LYS A 74 6.23 9.99 -7.75
N ASN A 75 5.44 8.94 -7.95
CA ASN A 75 4.25 8.68 -7.14
C ASN A 75 4.62 7.71 -6.02
N VAL A 76 4.12 8.00 -4.82
CA VAL A 76 4.37 7.18 -3.64
C VAL A 76 3.04 6.77 -3.05
N VAL A 77 2.89 5.49 -2.76
CA VAL A 77 1.70 4.96 -2.10
C VAL A 77 1.76 5.32 -0.62
N LYS A 78 0.66 5.86 -0.10
CA LYS A 78 0.52 6.15 1.32
C LYS A 78 -0.69 5.44 1.88
N PHE A 79 -0.54 4.89 3.08
CA PHE A 79 -1.63 4.29 3.83
C PHE A 79 -1.86 5.10 5.10
N LYS A 80 -3.12 5.48 5.32
CA LYS A 80 -3.52 6.14 6.56
C LYS A 80 -4.50 5.22 7.30
N ALA A 81 -4.12 4.79 8.49
CA ALA A 81 -5.00 3.94 9.30
C ALA A 81 -6.21 4.73 9.77
N GLY A 82 -7.37 4.08 9.76
CA GLY A 82 -8.58 4.66 10.31
C GLY A 82 -8.57 4.64 11.84
N SER A 83 -9.45 5.43 12.44
CA SER A 83 -9.55 5.48 13.91
C SER A 83 -9.93 4.12 14.50
N ASP A 84 -10.76 3.35 13.83
CA ASP A 84 -11.15 2.03 14.31
C ASP A 84 -9.96 1.07 14.36
N LEU A 85 -9.12 1.08 13.31
CA LEU A 85 -7.92 0.24 13.28
C LEU A 85 -6.93 0.67 14.35
N ASN A 86 -6.72 1.96 14.53
CA ASN A 86 -5.84 2.48 15.58
C ASN A 86 -6.35 2.09 16.98
N ALA A 87 -7.66 2.07 17.18
CA ALA A 87 -8.25 1.68 18.44
C ALA A 87 -7.97 0.21 18.79
N LEU A 88 -7.88 -0.66 17.77
CA LEU A 88 -7.60 -2.09 17.97
C LEU A 88 -6.18 -2.36 18.48
N VAL A 89 -5.23 -1.46 18.22
CA VAL A 89 -3.82 -1.67 18.58
C VAL A 89 -3.36 -0.85 19.79
N LYS A 90 -4.28 -0.20 20.46
CA LYS A 90 -3.96 0.53 21.69
C LYS A 90 -3.54 -0.40 22.81
#